data_91acc53dae05dc9f878640f27a58a063
#
_entry.id   91acc53dae05dc9f878640f27a58a063
#
_cell.length_a   1.000
_cell.length_b   1.000
_cell.length_c   1.000
_cell.angle_alpha   90.00
_cell.angle_beta   90.00
_cell.angle_gamma   90.00
#
_symmetry.space_group_name_H-M   'P 1'
#
loop_
_entity.id
_entity.type
_entity.pdbx_description
1 polymer ?
#
loop_
_entity_poly.entity_id
_entity_poly.type
_entity_poly.pdbx_seq_one_letter_code
_entity_poly.pdbx_strand_id
1 'polypeptide(L)'
;MVSSDNSTQKGGDNLPSVPTAQTMSLKEFDTTMVHIRTSLFTEKELAELKGYLLNENGAVPSRKAIGDLFNLSRDLVQKMAYQVREAKGEWTKAQMQMMEKDAEIESLKKEIAQLREENNSRVMAEHNSTAPLLSEMGLDSVDLAKAICYKSKENGHVLYKNQMQTILYIIYGKILALEDSRVTKEHPQMWEFGPVFPRVYSRIKTTSEESYKEQYEALRSSNPEVSDLLDETVSRCSWRTCKELLAHITREGSPWDTARKRNPEKKTAFAEDSEIKAWFAALR
;
A
#
# COMPACT_ATOMS: atom_id res chain seq x y z
N MET A 1 40.42 -34.11 -33.39
CA MET A 1 40.19 -32.69 -33.68
C MET A 1 38.94 -32.25 -32.96
N VAL A 2 39.13 -31.32 -32.12
CA VAL A 2 38.33 -30.83 -31.02
C VAL A 2 37.03 -30.16 -31.52
N SER A 3 35.89 -30.54 -31.00
CA SER A 3 34.68 -29.78 -31.13
C SER A 3 34.29 -29.21 -29.77
N SER A 4 34.25 -27.91 -29.69
CA SER A 4 33.90 -27.13 -28.52
C SER A 4 32.39 -26.87 -28.56
N ASP A 5 31.65 -27.43 -27.64
CA ASP A 5 30.26 -27.04 -27.40
C ASP A 5 30.20 -25.97 -26.31
N ASN A 6 29.73 -24.81 -26.72
CA ASN A 6 29.49 -23.65 -25.88
C ASN A 6 28.00 -23.60 -25.59
N SER A 7 27.54 -24.17 -24.48
CA SER A 7 26.18 -24.04 -24.01
C SER A 7 26.09 -22.97 -22.94
N THR A 8 25.46 -21.89 -23.31
CA THR A 8 25.08 -20.75 -22.49
C THR A 8 24.05 -21.21 -21.44
N GLN A 9 24.45 -21.30 -20.18
CA GLN A 9 23.53 -21.52 -19.07
C GLN A 9 22.84 -20.20 -18.70
N LYS A 10 21.54 -20.18 -18.88
CA LYS A 10 20.65 -19.17 -18.29
C LYS A 10 20.62 -19.38 -16.78
N GLY A 11 20.93 -18.31 -16.03
CA GLY A 11 20.75 -18.26 -14.59
C GLY A 11 19.26 -18.38 -14.23
N GLY A 12 18.90 -19.54 -13.71
CA GLY A 12 17.65 -19.73 -12.99
C GLY A 12 17.94 -19.61 -11.50
N ASP A 13 17.10 -18.87 -10.78
CA ASP A 13 17.14 -18.76 -9.33
C ASP A 13 16.99 -20.18 -8.72
N ASN A 14 18.11 -20.78 -8.37
CA ASN A 14 18.14 -22.03 -7.63
C ASN A 14 17.87 -21.74 -6.15
N LEU A 15 16.59 -21.75 -5.76
CA LEU A 15 16.25 -22.09 -4.38
C LEU A 15 16.89 -23.43 -4.03
N PRO A 16 17.59 -23.58 -2.90
CA PRO A 16 18.22 -24.83 -2.53
C PRO A 16 17.17 -25.94 -2.45
N SER A 17 17.37 -26.99 -3.23
CA SER A 17 16.49 -28.17 -3.20
C SER A 17 16.53 -28.80 -1.80
N VAL A 18 15.36 -28.97 -1.19
CA VAL A 18 15.20 -29.61 0.11
C VAL A 18 15.69 -31.05 0.02
N PRO A 19 16.58 -31.52 0.91
CA PRO A 19 17.06 -32.88 0.88
C PRO A 19 15.92 -33.87 1.14
N THR A 20 15.71 -34.80 0.24
CA THR A 20 14.80 -35.94 0.43
C THR A 20 15.50 -37.00 1.26
N ALA A 21 14.98 -37.35 2.42
CA ALA A 21 15.19 -38.54 3.28
C ALA A 21 16.61 -39.23 3.33
N GLN A 22 17.64 -38.61 2.75
CA GLN A 22 19.03 -39.08 2.79
C GLN A 22 19.84 -38.25 3.78
N THR A 23 20.95 -38.79 4.27
CA THR A 23 21.91 -38.09 5.12
C THR A 23 22.25 -36.71 4.56
N MET A 24 22.07 -35.67 5.37
CA MET A 24 22.41 -34.32 5.00
C MET A 24 23.94 -34.22 4.90
N SER A 25 24.47 -33.73 3.78
CA SER A 25 25.88 -33.42 3.64
C SER A 25 26.27 -32.20 4.49
N LEU A 26 27.55 -32.05 4.83
CA LEU A 26 28.03 -30.90 5.59
C LEU A 26 27.70 -29.56 4.89
N LYS A 27 27.78 -29.50 3.57
CA LYS A 27 27.46 -28.32 2.78
C LYS A 27 25.96 -27.97 2.84
N GLU A 28 25.10 -29.00 2.76
CA GLU A 28 23.65 -28.81 2.88
C GLU A 28 23.28 -28.41 4.30
N PHE A 29 23.94 -28.96 5.31
CA PHE A 29 23.76 -28.54 6.70
C PHE A 29 24.11 -27.06 6.88
N ASP A 30 25.26 -26.61 6.41
CA ASP A 30 25.69 -25.23 6.54
C ASP A 30 24.72 -24.27 5.84
N THR A 31 24.22 -24.63 4.64
CA THR A 31 23.21 -23.88 3.92
C THR A 31 21.87 -23.84 4.69
N THR A 32 21.48 -24.96 5.26
CA THR A 32 20.24 -25.09 6.07
C THR A 32 20.34 -24.26 7.35
N MET A 33 21.49 -24.28 8.02
CA MET A 33 21.72 -23.54 9.28
C MET A 33 21.69 -22.01 9.11
N VAL A 34 21.95 -21.51 7.91
CA VAL A 34 21.80 -20.07 7.63
C VAL A 34 20.36 -19.58 7.89
N HIS A 35 19.37 -20.44 7.68
CA HIS A 35 17.95 -20.10 7.88
C HIS A 35 17.44 -20.39 9.29
N ILE A 36 18.22 -21.10 10.10
CA ILE A 36 17.85 -21.39 11.50
C ILE A 36 18.25 -20.21 12.39
N ARG A 37 17.35 -19.78 13.28
CA ARG A 37 17.64 -18.75 14.29
C ARG A 37 18.60 -19.26 15.35
N THR A 38 19.89 -19.27 15.04
CA THR A 38 20.95 -19.77 15.93
C THR A 38 21.01 -19.07 17.29
N SER A 39 20.51 -17.84 17.39
CA SER A 39 20.41 -17.08 18.65
C SER A 39 19.51 -17.73 19.72
N LEU A 40 18.72 -18.73 19.34
CA LEU A 40 17.86 -19.47 20.29
C LEU A 40 18.56 -20.66 20.94
N PHE A 41 19.78 -20.98 20.51
CA PHE A 41 20.54 -22.18 20.93
C PHE A 41 21.91 -21.78 21.43
N THR A 42 22.43 -22.53 22.37
CA THR A 42 23.81 -22.47 22.78
C THR A 42 24.70 -23.15 21.75
N GLU A 43 25.99 -22.84 21.70
CA GLU A 43 26.96 -23.48 20.80
C GLU A 43 26.98 -25.00 20.97
N LYS A 44 26.83 -25.49 22.23
CA LYS A 44 26.75 -26.91 22.53
C LYS A 44 25.53 -27.56 21.89
N GLU A 45 24.35 -26.95 22.06
CA GLU A 45 23.09 -27.46 21.47
C GLU A 45 23.15 -27.46 19.95
N LEU A 46 23.76 -26.45 19.33
CA LEU A 46 23.97 -26.40 17.87
C LEU A 46 24.91 -27.52 17.39
N ALA A 47 25.98 -27.80 18.14
CA ALA A 47 26.91 -28.87 17.80
C ALA A 47 26.22 -30.25 17.89
N GLU A 48 25.43 -30.46 18.94
CA GLU A 48 24.66 -31.69 19.13
C GLU A 48 23.56 -31.86 18.07
N LEU A 49 22.85 -30.77 17.72
CA LEU A 49 21.87 -30.77 16.64
C LEU A 49 22.54 -31.10 15.27
N LYS A 50 23.71 -30.53 15.04
CA LYS A 50 24.54 -30.86 13.86
C LYS A 50 24.85 -32.36 13.78
N GLY A 51 25.35 -32.94 14.86
CA GLY A 51 25.64 -34.36 14.94
C GLY A 51 24.42 -35.22 14.65
N TYR A 52 23.25 -34.82 15.13
CA TYR A 52 22.00 -35.53 14.90
C TYR A 52 21.51 -35.45 13.44
N LEU A 53 21.55 -34.25 12.84
CA LEU A 53 21.11 -34.02 11.45
C LEU A 53 22.02 -34.64 10.41
N LEU A 54 23.29 -34.80 10.72
CA LEU A 54 24.29 -35.47 9.87
C LEU A 54 24.30 -37.01 10.08
N ASN A 55 23.43 -37.55 10.93
CA ASN A 55 23.30 -38.98 11.16
C ASN A 55 22.86 -39.71 9.87
N GLU A 56 23.32 -40.94 9.70
CA GLU A 56 23.12 -41.75 8.50
C GLU A 56 21.66 -41.93 8.05
N ASN A 57 20.71 -41.82 8.97
CA ASN A 57 19.28 -41.96 8.66
C ASN A 57 18.62 -40.67 8.12
N GLY A 58 19.24 -39.48 8.21
CA GLY A 58 18.74 -38.21 7.66
C GLY A 58 17.32 -37.82 8.02
N ALA A 59 16.65 -38.57 8.90
CA ALA A 59 15.25 -38.31 9.28
C ALA A 59 15.16 -37.15 10.24
N VAL A 60 14.10 -36.35 10.11
CA VAL A 60 13.79 -35.28 11.06
C VAL A 60 13.48 -35.91 12.41
N PRO A 61 14.19 -35.57 13.50
CA PRO A 61 13.99 -36.18 14.78
C PRO A 61 12.61 -35.88 15.36
N SER A 62 12.00 -36.87 16.02
CA SER A 62 10.80 -36.61 16.78
C SER A 62 11.14 -35.71 18.01
N ARG A 63 10.16 -34.99 18.54
CA ARG A 63 10.33 -34.20 19.78
C ARG A 63 10.84 -35.03 20.94
N LYS A 64 10.36 -36.29 21.03
CA LYS A 64 10.79 -37.21 22.07
C LYS A 64 12.25 -37.61 21.89
N ALA A 65 12.64 -37.94 20.65
CA ALA A 65 14.03 -38.33 20.35
C ALA A 65 15.04 -37.22 20.65
N ILE A 66 14.68 -35.95 20.35
CA ILE A 66 15.52 -34.82 20.68
C ILE A 66 15.61 -34.64 22.22
N GLY A 67 14.49 -34.70 22.93
CA GLY A 67 14.46 -34.57 24.38
C GLY A 67 15.22 -35.68 25.10
N ASP A 68 15.07 -36.91 24.67
CA ASP A 68 15.76 -38.08 25.23
C ASP A 68 17.27 -38.01 24.96
N LEU A 69 17.67 -37.55 23.76
CA LEU A 69 19.08 -37.44 23.38
C LEU A 69 19.83 -36.31 24.12
N PHE A 70 19.19 -35.17 24.28
CA PHE A 70 19.85 -33.97 24.79
C PHE A 70 19.41 -33.57 26.20
N ASN A 71 18.47 -34.26 26.80
CA ASN A 71 17.90 -33.98 28.11
C ASN A 71 17.45 -32.49 28.20
N LEU A 72 16.79 -32.00 27.17
CA LEU A 72 16.37 -30.62 27.04
C LEU A 72 14.95 -30.39 27.59
N SER A 73 14.63 -29.15 27.90
CA SER A 73 13.28 -28.76 28.28
C SER A 73 12.31 -28.96 27.12
N ARG A 74 11.04 -29.25 27.45
CA ARG A 74 9.99 -29.49 26.43
C ARG A 74 9.85 -28.34 25.44
N ASP A 75 9.96 -27.10 25.92
CA ASP A 75 9.81 -25.90 25.07
C ASP A 75 10.98 -25.74 24.10
N LEU A 76 12.20 -26.04 24.56
CA LEU A 76 13.38 -26.00 23.71
C LEU A 76 13.34 -27.08 22.65
N VAL A 77 12.96 -28.33 23.04
CA VAL A 77 12.75 -29.45 22.10
C VAL A 77 11.73 -29.08 21.01
N GLN A 78 10.65 -28.39 21.39
CA GLN A 78 9.64 -27.95 20.44
C GLN A 78 10.18 -26.92 19.45
N LYS A 79 10.96 -25.94 19.94
CA LYS A 79 11.60 -24.94 19.08
C LYS A 79 12.60 -25.55 18.11
N MET A 80 13.45 -26.47 18.60
CA MET A 80 14.42 -27.17 17.76
C MET A 80 13.71 -27.98 16.66
N ALA A 81 12.71 -28.78 17.02
CA ALA A 81 11.94 -29.59 16.06
C ALA A 81 11.24 -28.73 15.00
N TYR A 82 10.70 -27.57 15.39
CA TYR A 82 10.10 -26.61 14.47
C TYR A 82 11.12 -26.07 13.48
N GLN A 83 12.26 -25.58 13.96
CA GLN A 83 13.29 -24.97 13.10
C GLN A 83 13.93 -25.97 12.14
N VAL A 84 14.15 -27.23 12.58
CA VAL A 84 14.67 -28.28 11.70
C VAL A 84 13.67 -28.59 10.59
N ARG A 85 12.37 -28.68 10.90
CA ARG A 85 11.33 -28.92 9.88
C ARG A 85 11.21 -27.75 8.89
N GLU A 86 11.24 -26.53 9.39
CA GLU A 86 11.24 -25.32 8.56
C GLU A 86 12.44 -25.30 7.61
N ALA A 87 13.64 -25.57 8.14
CA ALA A 87 14.87 -25.61 7.35
C ALA A 87 14.89 -26.73 6.27
N LYS A 88 14.19 -27.84 6.53
CA LYS A 88 13.99 -28.94 5.56
C LYS A 88 12.80 -28.72 4.63
N GLY A 89 12.05 -27.62 4.77
CA GLY A 89 10.82 -27.40 4.02
C GLY A 89 9.66 -28.34 4.38
N GLU A 90 9.75 -29.03 5.53
CA GLU A 90 8.72 -29.93 6.01
C GLU A 90 7.65 -29.15 6.80
N TRP A 91 6.65 -28.67 6.09
CA TRP A 91 5.54 -27.93 6.70
C TRP A 91 4.56 -28.84 7.42
N THR A 92 4.12 -28.44 8.61
CA THR A 92 3.00 -29.11 9.26
C THR A 92 1.70 -28.85 8.49
N LYS A 93 0.72 -29.77 8.61
CA LYS A 93 -0.59 -29.60 7.98
C LYS A 93 -1.23 -28.22 8.34
N ALA A 94 -1.03 -27.76 9.56
CA ALA A 94 -1.52 -26.45 10.01
C ALA A 94 -0.82 -25.28 9.30
N GLN A 95 0.49 -25.38 9.07
CA GLN A 95 1.25 -24.36 8.34
C GLN A 95 0.85 -24.32 6.86
N MET A 96 0.63 -25.47 6.23
CA MET A 96 0.13 -25.53 4.84
C MET A 96 -1.25 -24.87 4.73
N GLN A 97 -2.17 -25.16 5.67
CA GLN A 97 -3.48 -24.51 5.72
C GLN A 97 -3.39 -23.00 5.95
N MET A 98 -2.42 -22.54 6.73
CA MET A 98 -2.19 -21.13 6.98
C MET A 98 -1.69 -20.42 5.71
N MET A 99 -0.75 -21.02 4.98
CA MET A 99 -0.26 -20.49 3.70
C MET A 99 -1.37 -20.44 2.63
N GLU A 100 -2.23 -21.47 2.59
CA GLU A 100 -3.38 -21.50 1.68
C GLU A 100 -4.38 -20.35 2.01
N LYS A 101 -4.67 -20.14 3.30
CA LYS A 101 -5.51 -19.04 3.75
C LYS A 101 -4.89 -17.66 3.48
N ASP A 102 -3.59 -17.51 3.63
CA ASP A 102 -2.90 -16.26 3.33
C ASP A 102 -2.98 -15.95 1.82
N ALA A 103 -2.84 -16.96 0.96
CA ALA A 103 -3.02 -16.82 -0.47
C ALA A 103 -4.47 -16.43 -0.83
N GLU A 104 -5.47 -17.04 -0.18
CA GLU A 104 -6.88 -16.70 -0.33
C GLU A 104 -7.16 -15.26 0.11
N ILE A 105 -6.63 -14.84 1.26
CA ILE A 105 -6.74 -13.46 1.76
C ILE A 105 -6.17 -12.45 0.76
N GLU A 106 -5.02 -12.73 0.17
CA GLU A 106 -4.45 -11.84 -0.85
C GLU A 106 -5.28 -11.79 -2.14
N SER A 107 -5.86 -12.93 -2.54
CA SER A 107 -6.81 -12.96 -3.66
C SER A 107 -8.05 -12.14 -3.38
N LEU A 108 -8.67 -12.33 -2.22
CA LEU A 108 -9.85 -11.57 -1.79
C LEU A 108 -9.56 -10.07 -1.65
N LYS A 109 -8.39 -9.68 -1.20
CA LYS A 109 -7.98 -8.27 -1.15
C LYS A 109 -7.92 -7.63 -2.54
N LYS A 110 -7.44 -8.37 -3.55
CA LYS A 110 -7.43 -7.91 -4.94
C LYS A 110 -8.83 -7.75 -5.50
N GLU A 111 -9.70 -8.72 -5.24
CA GLU A 111 -11.10 -8.69 -5.67
C GLU A 111 -11.85 -7.52 -5.02
N ILE A 112 -11.69 -7.32 -3.72
CA ILE A 112 -12.27 -6.17 -3.00
C ILE A 112 -11.77 -4.85 -3.59
N ALA A 113 -10.49 -4.75 -3.95
CA ALA A 113 -9.94 -3.54 -4.57
C ALA A 113 -10.58 -3.27 -5.95
N GLN A 114 -10.76 -4.33 -6.75
CA GLN A 114 -11.42 -4.24 -8.05
C GLN A 114 -12.90 -3.85 -7.91
N LEU A 115 -13.65 -4.52 -7.05
CA LEU A 115 -15.07 -4.21 -6.80
C LEU A 115 -15.27 -2.79 -6.27
N ARG A 116 -14.36 -2.29 -5.45
CA ARG A 116 -14.39 -0.89 -4.99
C ARG A 116 -14.17 0.09 -6.13
N GLU A 117 -13.27 -0.19 -7.05
CA GLU A 117 -13.03 0.65 -8.22
C GLU A 117 -14.24 0.64 -9.16
N GLU A 118 -14.82 -0.55 -9.42
CA GLU A 118 -16.03 -0.69 -10.23
C GLU A 118 -17.22 0.02 -9.60
N ASN A 119 -17.45 -0.17 -8.31
CA ASN A 119 -18.55 0.50 -7.58
C ASN A 119 -18.36 2.02 -7.57
N ASN A 120 -17.13 2.49 -7.36
CA ASN A 120 -16.82 3.91 -7.41
C ASN A 120 -17.10 4.49 -8.81
N SER A 121 -16.71 3.77 -9.86
CA SER A 121 -16.97 4.16 -11.25
C SER A 121 -18.47 4.20 -11.57
N ARG A 122 -19.26 3.22 -11.07
CA ARG A 122 -20.73 3.21 -11.23
C ARG A 122 -21.38 4.37 -10.49
N VAL A 123 -21.03 4.60 -9.23
CA VAL A 123 -21.57 5.72 -8.43
C VAL A 123 -21.23 7.06 -9.09
N MET A 124 -20.03 7.21 -9.65
CA MET A 124 -19.64 8.39 -10.42
C MET A 124 -20.46 8.56 -11.70
N ALA A 125 -20.72 7.47 -12.41
CA ALA A 125 -21.55 7.50 -13.63
C ALA A 125 -23.01 7.88 -13.29
N GLU A 126 -23.58 7.33 -12.23
CA GLU A 126 -24.93 7.66 -11.77
C GLU A 126 -25.04 9.12 -11.31
N HIS A 127 -24.02 9.63 -10.59
CA HIS A 127 -24.00 11.02 -10.13
C HIS A 127 -23.82 12.00 -11.29
N ASN A 128 -22.99 11.67 -12.25
CA ASN A 128 -22.77 12.52 -13.43
C ASN A 128 -23.95 12.53 -14.41
N SER A 129 -24.84 11.52 -14.38
CA SER A 129 -26.00 11.46 -15.26
C SER A 129 -27.13 12.43 -14.87
N THR A 130 -27.12 12.92 -13.62
CA THR A 130 -28.16 13.83 -13.09
C THR A 130 -27.73 15.30 -13.03
N ALA A 131 -26.42 15.59 -13.18
CA ALA A 131 -25.92 16.96 -13.17
C ALA A 131 -25.81 17.53 -14.61
N PRO A 132 -26.04 18.85 -14.82
CA PRO A 132 -25.72 19.47 -16.10
C PRO A 132 -24.25 19.25 -16.40
N LEU A 133 -23.94 18.87 -17.67
CA LEU A 133 -22.59 18.64 -18.14
C LEU A 133 -21.75 19.93 -18.01
N LEU A 134 -21.02 20.02 -16.92
CA LEU A 134 -19.96 21.02 -16.77
C LEU A 134 -18.78 20.67 -17.68
N SER A 135 -18.11 21.66 -18.20
CA SER A 135 -16.87 21.43 -18.93
C SER A 135 -15.83 20.78 -18.00
N GLU A 136 -14.98 19.94 -18.56
CA GLU A 136 -13.93 19.24 -17.82
C GLU A 136 -12.56 19.61 -18.41
N MET A 137 -11.61 20.01 -17.56
CA MET A 137 -10.22 20.22 -17.98
C MET A 137 -9.49 18.90 -18.24
N GLY A 138 -10.04 17.77 -17.75
CA GLY A 138 -9.57 16.43 -18.04
C GLY A 138 -8.25 16.05 -17.37
N LEU A 139 -7.77 16.81 -16.37
CA LEU A 139 -6.54 16.50 -15.63
C LEU A 139 -6.72 15.22 -14.80
N ASP A 140 -5.65 14.44 -14.68
CA ASP A 140 -5.64 13.26 -13.82
C ASP A 140 -5.53 13.66 -12.35
N SER A 141 -6.47 13.21 -11.52
CA SER A 141 -6.52 13.56 -10.09
C SER A 141 -5.29 13.07 -9.31
N VAL A 142 -4.73 11.91 -9.71
CA VAL A 142 -3.54 11.35 -9.07
C VAL A 142 -2.30 12.17 -9.42
N ASP A 143 -2.18 12.60 -10.67
CA ASP A 143 -1.05 13.42 -11.10
C ASP A 143 -1.12 14.83 -10.49
N LEU A 144 -2.31 15.39 -10.37
CA LEU A 144 -2.52 16.66 -9.65
C LEU A 144 -2.15 16.52 -8.16
N ALA A 145 -2.53 15.41 -7.52
CA ALA A 145 -2.14 15.14 -6.14
C ALA A 145 -0.62 14.97 -5.96
N LYS A 146 0.05 14.33 -6.92
CA LYS A 146 1.52 14.23 -6.93
C LYS A 146 2.18 15.61 -7.08
N ALA A 147 1.66 16.46 -7.97
CA ALA A 147 2.13 17.84 -8.14
C ALA A 147 1.99 18.65 -6.83
N ILE A 148 0.86 18.51 -6.12
CA ILE A 148 0.64 19.11 -4.79
C ILE A 148 1.71 18.65 -3.79
N CYS A 149 1.97 17.34 -3.73
CA CYS A 149 2.96 16.78 -2.82
C CYS A 149 4.38 17.27 -3.14
N TYR A 150 4.74 17.30 -4.42
CA TYR A 150 6.03 17.82 -4.87
C TYR A 150 6.20 19.30 -4.47
N LYS A 151 5.23 20.15 -4.81
CA LYS A 151 5.28 21.58 -4.48
C LYS A 151 5.34 21.84 -2.98
N SER A 152 4.59 21.08 -2.20
CA SER A 152 4.64 21.19 -0.73
C SER A 152 6.04 20.84 -0.18
N LYS A 153 6.69 19.82 -0.73
CA LYS A 153 8.04 19.41 -0.36
C LYS A 153 9.06 20.51 -0.74
N GLU A 154 8.93 21.13 -1.90
CA GLU A 154 9.74 22.30 -2.28
C GLU A 154 9.59 23.46 -1.28
N ASN A 155 8.40 23.66 -0.74
CA ASN A 155 8.14 24.65 0.30
C ASN A 155 8.61 24.20 1.71
N GLY A 156 9.28 23.04 1.82
CA GLY A 156 9.81 22.51 3.08
C GLY A 156 8.80 21.74 3.92
N HIS A 157 7.63 21.38 3.37
CA HIS A 157 6.57 20.70 4.10
C HIS A 157 6.22 19.35 3.47
N VAL A 158 6.20 18.28 4.29
CA VAL A 158 5.70 16.95 3.90
C VAL A 158 4.26 16.82 4.38
N LEU A 159 3.34 16.63 3.45
CA LEU A 159 1.91 16.54 3.75
C LEU A 159 1.55 15.17 4.32
N TYR A 160 0.61 15.15 5.26
CA TYR A 160 -0.14 13.93 5.55
C TYR A 160 -1.18 13.66 4.44
N LYS A 161 -1.57 12.41 4.26
CA LYS A 161 -2.52 12.01 3.22
C LYS A 161 -3.83 12.82 3.27
N ASN A 162 -4.36 13.08 4.45
CA ASN A 162 -5.58 13.87 4.62
C ASN A 162 -5.38 15.36 4.30
N GLN A 163 -4.19 15.93 4.60
CA GLN A 163 -3.88 17.30 4.19
C GLN A 163 -3.83 17.41 2.66
N MET A 164 -3.17 16.49 1.99
CA MET A 164 -3.10 16.43 0.53
C MET A 164 -4.49 16.34 -0.09
N GLN A 165 -5.38 15.47 0.43
CA GLN A 165 -6.76 15.36 -0.02
C GLN A 165 -7.54 16.68 0.15
N THR A 166 -7.35 17.35 1.29
CA THR A 166 -7.99 18.63 1.57
C THR A 166 -7.50 19.74 0.65
N ILE A 167 -6.20 19.80 0.39
CA ILE A 167 -5.62 20.78 -0.54
C ILE A 167 -6.13 20.53 -1.97
N LEU A 168 -6.19 19.28 -2.40
CA LEU A 168 -6.76 18.90 -3.69
C LEU A 168 -8.23 19.32 -3.81
N TYR A 169 -9.03 19.12 -2.76
CA TYR A 169 -10.43 19.58 -2.73
C TYR A 169 -10.55 21.10 -2.80
N ILE A 170 -9.66 21.83 -2.12
CA ILE A 170 -9.65 23.30 -2.19
C ILE A 170 -9.32 23.77 -3.63
N ILE A 171 -8.34 23.15 -4.29
CA ILE A 171 -8.00 23.46 -5.69
C ILE A 171 -9.17 23.13 -6.61
N TYR A 172 -9.78 21.95 -6.45
CA TYR A 172 -10.96 21.54 -7.21
C TYR A 172 -12.09 22.57 -7.11
N GLY A 173 -12.44 22.96 -5.89
CA GLY A 173 -13.53 23.91 -5.65
C GLY A 173 -13.22 25.33 -6.15
N LYS A 174 -11.98 25.78 -6.02
CA LYS A 174 -11.54 27.09 -6.55
C LYS A 174 -11.63 27.12 -8.08
N ILE A 175 -11.15 26.08 -8.77
CA ILE A 175 -11.21 26.01 -10.23
C ILE A 175 -12.66 25.95 -10.69
N LEU A 176 -13.48 25.12 -10.03
CA LEU A 176 -14.90 25.04 -10.32
C LEU A 176 -15.61 26.41 -10.18
N ALA A 177 -15.21 27.21 -9.19
CA ALA A 177 -15.75 28.55 -8.97
C ALA A 177 -15.19 29.62 -9.95
N LEU A 178 -13.98 29.41 -10.49
CA LEU A 178 -13.32 30.34 -11.40
C LEU A 178 -13.72 30.07 -12.85
N GLU A 179 -13.64 28.81 -13.27
CA GLU A 179 -13.69 28.41 -14.66
C GLU A 179 -15.02 27.73 -15.06
N ASP A 180 -15.92 27.52 -14.10
CA ASP A 180 -17.15 26.73 -14.30
C ASP A 180 -16.85 25.35 -14.91
N SER A 181 -15.72 24.79 -14.54
CA SER A 181 -15.18 23.56 -15.09
C SER A 181 -14.60 22.66 -14.01
N ARG A 182 -14.80 21.35 -14.17
CA ARG A 182 -14.11 20.39 -13.31
C ARG A 182 -12.65 20.29 -13.70
N VAL A 183 -11.75 20.44 -12.73
CA VAL A 183 -10.31 20.26 -12.96
C VAL A 183 -9.98 18.81 -13.28
N THR A 184 -10.69 17.84 -12.68
CA THR A 184 -10.52 16.40 -12.89
C THR A 184 -11.86 15.73 -13.18
N LYS A 185 -11.81 14.56 -13.86
CA LYS A 185 -12.97 13.70 -14.04
C LYS A 185 -13.47 13.08 -12.74
N GLU A 186 -12.56 12.88 -11.78
CA GLU A 186 -12.90 12.32 -10.48
C GLU A 186 -13.59 13.38 -9.62
N HIS A 187 -14.81 13.05 -9.17
CA HIS A 187 -15.57 13.90 -8.26
C HIS A 187 -15.23 13.57 -6.80
N PRO A 188 -15.08 14.58 -5.90
CA PRO A 188 -14.82 14.32 -4.50
C PRO A 188 -16.01 13.69 -3.79
N GLN A 189 -15.73 12.71 -2.96
CA GLN A 189 -16.72 12.08 -2.05
C GLN A 189 -16.61 12.69 -0.66
N MET A 190 -17.74 12.93 -0.02
CA MET A 190 -17.83 13.48 1.34
C MET A 190 -17.82 12.34 2.35
N TRP A 191 -16.62 11.92 2.78
CA TRP A 191 -16.43 10.89 3.79
C TRP A 191 -16.59 11.49 5.19
N GLU A 192 -16.65 10.63 6.22
CA GLU A 192 -16.79 11.03 7.61
C GLU A 192 -15.73 12.04 8.05
N PHE A 193 -14.49 11.86 7.60
CA PHE A 193 -13.35 12.68 7.97
C PHE A 193 -12.96 13.74 6.93
N GLY A 194 -13.90 14.15 6.07
CA GLY A 194 -13.68 15.20 5.07
C GLY A 194 -13.87 14.74 3.63
N PRO A 195 -13.70 15.66 2.66
CA PRO A 195 -13.74 15.35 1.24
C PRO A 195 -12.54 14.49 0.83
N VAL A 196 -12.80 13.45 0.02
CA VAL A 196 -11.80 12.50 -0.44
C VAL A 196 -11.99 12.23 -1.94
N PHE A 197 -10.90 12.16 -2.66
CA PHE A 197 -10.81 11.59 -4.00
C PHE A 197 -10.37 10.12 -3.87
N PRO A 198 -11.27 9.15 -4.03
CA PRO A 198 -11.00 7.74 -3.69
C PRO A 198 -9.86 7.13 -4.48
N ARG A 199 -9.75 7.49 -5.77
CA ARG A 199 -8.66 7.02 -6.64
C ARG A 199 -7.31 7.55 -6.15
N VAL A 200 -7.23 8.82 -5.79
CA VAL A 200 -6.04 9.43 -5.17
C VAL A 200 -5.74 8.76 -3.85
N TYR A 201 -6.76 8.55 -3.00
CA TYR A 201 -6.60 7.90 -1.70
C TYR A 201 -5.99 6.49 -1.80
N SER A 202 -6.40 5.72 -2.81
CA SER A 202 -5.91 4.37 -3.03
C SER A 202 -4.51 4.33 -3.69
N ARG A 203 -4.22 5.27 -4.58
CA ARG A 203 -3.01 5.27 -5.40
C ARG A 203 -1.82 5.96 -4.76
N ILE A 204 -2.03 7.05 -4.05
CA ILE A 204 -0.96 7.77 -3.34
C ILE A 204 -0.67 7.09 -2.01
N LYS A 205 0.44 6.36 -1.94
CA LYS A 205 0.89 5.65 -0.72
C LYS A 205 1.79 6.51 0.15
N THR A 206 2.63 7.31 -0.46
CA THR A 206 3.52 8.28 0.22
C THR A 206 3.35 9.66 -0.40
N THR A 207 3.60 10.69 0.39
CA THR A 207 3.53 12.09 -0.04
C THR A 207 4.90 12.74 -0.21
N SER A 208 5.98 11.96 -0.10
CA SER A 208 7.36 12.46 -0.10
C SER A 208 8.22 11.95 -1.26
N GLU A 209 7.61 11.33 -2.29
CA GLU A 209 8.36 10.79 -3.44
C GLU A 209 8.98 11.88 -4.33
N GLU A 210 10.24 11.67 -4.70
CA GLU A 210 10.95 12.60 -5.60
C GLU A 210 10.47 12.48 -7.06
N SER A 211 9.94 11.31 -7.43
CA SER A 211 9.40 11.04 -8.77
C SER A 211 8.21 11.94 -9.14
N TYR A 212 7.63 12.68 -8.18
CA TYR A 212 6.46 13.55 -8.42
C TYR A 212 6.79 14.85 -9.13
N LYS A 213 8.08 15.15 -9.34
CA LYS A 213 8.53 16.33 -10.08
C LYS A 213 8.01 16.37 -11.51
N GLU A 214 8.03 15.23 -12.19
CA GLU A 214 7.58 15.11 -13.59
C GLU A 214 6.12 15.55 -13.76
N GLN A 215 5.24 15.16 -12.83
CA GLN A 215 3.83 15.53 -12.88
C GLN A 215 3.63 17.02 -12.65
N TYR A 216 4.42 17.62 -11.76
CA TYR A 216 4.38 19.05 -11.53
C TYR A 216 4.86 19.83 -12.77
N GLU A 217 5.98 19.47 -13.36
CA GLU A 217 6.51 20.12 -14.56
C GLU A 217 5.58 19.93 -15.78
N ALA A 218 4.98 18.76 -15.92
CA ALA A 218 3.98 18.50 -16.95
C ALA A 218 2.73 19.39 -16.77
N LEU A 219 2.22 19.51 -15.54
CA LEU A 219 1.11 20.40 -15.22
C LEU A 219 1.46 21.86 -15.55
N ARG A 220 2.63 22.34 -15.11
CA ARG A 220 3.10 23.70 -15.35
C ARG A 220 3.21 24.02 -16.83
N SER A 221 3.62 23.06 -17.64
CA SER A 221 3.78 23.24 -19.08
C SER A 221 2.45 23.21 -19.82
N SER A 222 1.51 22.35 -19.42
CA SER A 222 0.24 22.13 -20.13
C SER A 222 -0.90 23.00 -19.61
N ASN A 223 -0.89 23.36 -18.33
CA ASN A 223 -1.96 24.13 -17.67
C ASN A 223 -1.37 25.13 -16.65
N PRO A 224 -0.70 26.20 -17.12
CA PRO A 224 0.00 27.14 -16.25
C PRO A 224 -0.94 27.80 -15.22
N GLU A 225 -2.17 28.14 -15.58
CA GLU A 225 -3.14 28.77 -14.69
C GLU A 225 -3.53 27.85 -13.51
N VAL A 226 -3.71 26.55 -13.79
CA VAL A 226 -3.96 25.54 -12.74
C VAL A 226 -2.72 25.37 -11.87
N SER A 227 -1.53 25.40 -12.47
CA SER A 227 -0.26 25.32 -11.74
C SER A 227 -0.06 26.52 -10.80
N ASP A 228 -0.34 27.74 -11.26
CA ASP A 228 -0.23 28.94 -10.45
C ASP A 228 -1.21 28.92 -9.27
N LEU A 229 -2.45 28.49 -9.50
CA LEU A 229 -3.44 28.31 -8.44
C LEU A 229 -3.03 27.21 -7.43
N LEU A 230 -2.41 26.12 -7.94
CA LEU A 230 -1.85 25.07 -7.09
C LEU A 230 -0.75 25.64 -6.20
N ASP A 231 0.19 26.37 -6.78
CA ASP A 231 1.33 26.96 -6.06
C ASP A 231 0.86 27.90 -4.96
N GLU A 232 -0.09 28.80 -5.27
CA GLU A 232 -0.71 29.70 -4.29
C GLU A 232 -1.39 28.90 -3.18
N THR A 233 -2.20 27.91 -3.54
CA THR A 233 -2.97 27.14 -2.55
C THR A 233 -2.06 26.31 -1.66
N VAL A 234 -1.05 25.64 -2.24
CA VAL A 234 -0.07 24.87 -1.47
C VAL A 234 0.71 25.77 -0.52
N SER A 235 1.17 26.93 -0.99
CA SER A 235 1.91 27.88 -0.15
C SER A 235 1.10 28.37 1.05
N ARG A 236 -0.21 28.54 0.88
CA ARG A 236 -1.12 28.96 1.97
C ARG A 236 -1.53 27.83 2.90
N CYS A 237 -1.52 26.58 2.45
CA CYS A 237 -2.12 25.46 3.16
C CYS A 237 -1.11 24.46 3.72
N SER A 238 0.05 24.27 3.12
CA SER A 238 0.97 23.17 3.45
C SER A 238 1.54 23.22 4.87
N TRP A 239 1.67 24.38 5.46
CA TRP A 239 2.15 24.59 6.83
C TRP A 239 1.05 24.45 7.89
N ARG A 240 -0.24 24.41 7.48
CA ARG A 240 -1.37 24.29 8.40
C ARG A 240 -1.57 22.85 8.83
N THR A 241 -2.05 22.64 10.04
CA THR A 241 -2.39 21.31 10.52
C THR A 241 -3.59 20.72 9.78
N CYS A 242 -3.68 19.39 9.73
CA CYS A 242 -4.83 18.70 9.15
C CYS A 242 -6.15 19.14 9.80
N LYS A 243 -6.15 19.36 11.12
CA LYS A 243 -7.32 19.81 11.88
C LYS A 243 -7.81 21.19 11.44
N GLU A 244 -6.91 22.15 11.24
CA GLU A 244 -7.26 23.50 10.79
C GLU A 244 -7.82 23.49 9.37
N LEU A 245 -7.20 22.74 8.46
CA LEU A 245 -7.68 22.63 7.09
C LEU A 245 -9.07 21.97 7.04
N LEU A 246 -9.26 20.88 7.77
CA LEU A 246 -10.54 20.19 7.84
C LEU A 246 -11.63 21.09 8.46
N ALA A 247 -11.34 21.75 9.57
CA ALA A 247 -12.31 22.64 10.22
C ALA A 247 -12.83 23.73 9.26
N HIS A 248 -12.00 24.19 8.33
CA HIS A 248 -12.40 25.18 7.33
C HIS A 248 -13.39 24.62 6.30
N ILE A 249 -13.12 23.41 5.76
CA ILE A 249 -13.89 22.82 4.66
C ILE A 249 -15.10 21.98 5.12
N THR A 250 -15.14 21.60 6.40
CA THR A 250 -16.25 20.82 7.00
C THR A 250 -17.15 21.64 7.91
N ARG A 251 -16.94 22.96 7.97
CA ARG A 251 -17.77 23.84 8.80
C ARG A 251 -19.24 23.81 8.40
N GLU A 252 -20.10 24.25 9.29
CA GLU A 252 -21.54 24.32 9.05
C GLU A 252 -21.85 25.10 7.76
N GLY A 253 -22.79 24.58 6.97
CA GLY A 253 -23.17 25.13 5.66
C GLY A 253 -22.18 24.87 4.51
N SER A 254 -21.07 24.17 4.77
CA SER A 254 -20.18 23.73 3.68
C SER A 254 -20.84 22.62 2.83
N PRO A 255 -20.37 22.39 1.60
CA PRO A 255 -20.85 21.29 0.76
C PRO A 255 -20.70 19.93 1.45
N TRP A 256 -19.63 19.74 2.23
CA TRP A 256 -19.44 18.55 3.03
C TRP A 256 -20.53 18.38 4.09
N ASP A 257 -20.80 19.41 4.88
CA ASP A 257 -21.81 19.41 5.94
C ASP A 257 -23.20 19.16 5.37
N THR A 258 -23.55 19.86 4.30
CA THR A 258 -24.84 19.72 3.62
C THR A 258 -25.05 18.31 3.06
N ALA A 259 -24.04 17.77 2.38
CA ALA A 259 -24.11 16.42 1.82
C ALA A 259 -24.21 15.34 2.92
N ARG A 260 -23.48 15.52 4.02
CA ARG A 260 -23.51 14.60 5.18
C ARG A 260 -24.85 14.67 5.91
N LYS A 261 -25.44 15.84 6.09
CA LYS A 261 -26.78 16.02 6.70
C LYS A 261 -27.88 15.39 5.84
N ARG A 262 -27.76 15.42 4.52
CA ARG A 262 -28.72 14.74 3.60
C ARG A 262 -28.61 13.21 3.66
N ASN A 263 -27.47 12.66 4.04
CA ASN A 263 -27.22 11.22 4.04
C ASN A 263 -26.48 10.78 5.31
N PRO A 264 -27.09 10.92 6.50
CA PRO A 264 -26.41 10.69 7.78
C PRO A 264 -25.97 9.22 7.96
N GLU A 265 -26.75 8.27 7.44
CA GLU A 265 -26.50 6.83 7.57
C GLU A 265 -25.44 6.30 6.58
N LYS A 266 -25.14 7.07 5.52
CA LYS A 266 -24.20 6.62 4.51
C LYS A 266 -22.78 6.95 4.92
N LYS A 267 -21.86 5.98 4.76
CA LYS A 267 -20.42 6.23 4.96
C LYS A 267 -19.86 7.26 3.97
N THR A 268 -20.47 7.35 2.80
CA THR A 268 -20.10 8.24 1.70
C THR A 268 -21.30 9.07 1.27
N ALA A 269 -21.11 10.37 1.14
CA ALA A 269 -22.10 11.29 0.59
C ALA A 269 -21.49 12.05 -0.59
N PHE A 270 -22.36 12.71 -1.39
CA PHE A 270 -21.94 13.54 -2.53
C PHE A 270 -22.52 14.94 -2.38
N ALA A 271 -21.69 15.94 -2.67
CA ALA A 271 -22.13 17.32 -2.84
C ALA A 271 -22.25 17.61 -4.34
N GLU A 272 -23.23 18.38 -4.74
CA GLU A 272 -23.39 18.81 -6.13
C GLU A 272 -22.30 19.83 -6.49
N ASP A 273 -21.86 19.83 -7.75
CA ASP A 273 -20.87 20.81 -8.24
C ASP A 273 -21.36 22.25 -8.05
N SER A 274 -22.64 22.50 -8.23
CA SER A 274 -23.26 23.79 -7.98
C SER A 274 -23.11 24.26 -6.53
N GLU A 275 -23.21 23.34 -5.57
CA GLU A 275 -23.02 23.63 -4.14
C GLU A 275 -21.54 23.94 -3.85
N ILE A 276 -20.62 23.11 -4.40
CA ILE A 276 -19.18 23.32 -4.27
C ILE A 276 -18.78 24.66 -4.89
N LYS A 277 -19.23 24.94 -6.11
CA LYS A 277 -18.98 26.17 -6.82
C LYS A 277 -19.46 27.39 -6.02
N ALA A 278 -20.71 27.38 -5.59
CA ALA A 278 -21.30 28.48 -4.85
C ALA A 278 -20.56 28.78 -3.55
N TRP A 279 -20.17 27.72 -2.84
CA TRP A 279 -19.46 27.84 -1.58
C TRP A 279 -18.05 28.43 -1.78
N PHE A 280 -17.28 27.94 -2.75
CA PHE A 280 -15.94 28.47 -3.04
C PHE A 280 -15.99 29.87 -3.65
N ALA A 281 -17.02 30.20 -4.42
CA ALA A 281 -17.21 31.58 -4.91
C ALA A 281 -17.47 32.59 -3.77
N ALA A 282 -18.16 32.17 -2.72
CA ALA A 282 -18.43 33.01 -1.55
C ALA A 282 -17.22 33.17 -0.60
N LEU A 283 -16.14 32.38 -0.80
CA LEU A 283 -14.91 32.48 -0.01
C LEU A 283 -13.85 33.43 -0.61
N ARG A 284 -14.17 34.07 -1.71
CA ARG A 284 -13.26 35.03 -2.41
C ARG A 284 -13.15 36.37 -1.72
#